data_c3550f890afd4b111d10793eeee912ea
#
_entry.id   c3550f890afd4b111d10793eeee912ea
#
_cell.length_a   1.000
_cell.length_b   1.000
_cell.length_c   1.000
_cell.angle_alpha   90.00
_cell.angle_beta   90.00
_cell.angle_gamma   90.00
#
_symmetry.space_group_name_H-M   'P 1'
#
loop_
_entity.id
_entity.type
_entity.pdbx_description
1 polymer ?
#
loop_
_entity_poly.entity_id
_entity_poly.type
_entity_poly.pdbx_seq_one_letter_code
_entity_poly.pdbx_strand_id
1 'polypeptide(L)'
;MCDSDIKFAVGTYTVLGGEGVLIYSLNPRTLHAECLGRLRVENPSFLCVSPSGGHVYAVNESGEQSGVHHLAVDENGALTACQTVASGADPCHILWLSPLTLCISNYSGGSVEL
;
A
#
# COMPACT_ATOMS: atom_id res chain seq x y z
N MET A 1 -2.74 -18.11 21.50
CA MET A 1 -3.24 -16.86 20.95
C MET A 1 -2.08 -15.98 20.53
N CYS A 2 -2.16 -15.46 19.32
CA CYS A 2 -1.09 -14.61 18.76
C CYS A 2 -1.51 -13.16 18.71
N ASP A 3 -2.08 -12.67 19.81
CA ASP A 3 -2.47 -11.27 19.92
C ASP A 3 -1.28 -10.33 19.87
N SER A 4 -0.07 -10.87 20.03
CA SER A 4 1.16 -10.10 19.92
C SER A 4 1.71 -10.02 18.50
N ASP A 5 1.15 -10.78 17.55
CA ASP A 5 1.62 -10.72 16.16
C ASP A 5 1.22 -9.41 15.52
N ILE A 6 2.16 -8.84 14.77
CA ILE A 6 1.98 -7.55 14.08
C ILE A 6 1.79 -7.84 12.61
N LYS A 7 0.68 -7.35 12.03
CA LYS A 7 0.48 -7.40 10.59
C LYS A 7 0.89 -6.06 9.98
N PHE A 8 1.57 -6.12 8.85
CA PHE A 8 1.99 -4.91 8.15
C PHE A 8 2.04 -5.15 6.64
N ALA A 9 1.93 -4.06 5.89
CA ALA A 9 1.99 -4.08 4.45
C ALA A 9 3.34 -3.58 3.97
N VAL A 10 3.86 -4.19 2.90
CA VAL A 10 5.11 -3.80 2.26
C VAL A 10 4.85 -3.51 0.80
N GLY A 11 5.31 -2.36 0.31
CA GLY A 11 5.28 -2.01 -1.10
C GLY A 11 6.66 -2.17 -1.72
N THR A 12 6.69 -2.64 -2.97
CA THR A 12 7.93 -2.88 -3.69
C THR A 12 7.83 -2.35 -5.11
N TYR A 13 8.93 -1.82 -5.65
CA TYR A 13 8.96 -1.36 -7.04
C TYR A 13 8.92 -2.57 -7.97
N THR A 14 7.83 -2.75 -8.69
CA THR A 14 7.71 -3.85 -9.65
C THR A 14 8.64 -3.67 -10.85
N VAL A 15 8.94 -2.44 -11.23
CA VAL A 15 9.89 -2.13 -12.29
C VAL A 15 11.31 -2.62 -11.95
N LEU A 16 11.62 -2.78 -10.68
CA LEU A 16 12.91 -3.28 -10.19
C LEU A 16 12.86 -4.77 -9.79
N GLY A 17 11.78 -5.46 -10.15
CA GLY A 17 11.63 -6.89 -9.85
C GLY A 17 10.85 -7.20 -8.58
N GLY A 18 10.27 -6.19 -7.92
CA GLY A 18 9.42 -6.40 -6.75
C GLY A 18 8.11 -7.10 -7.10
N GLU A 19 7.45 -7.68 -6.10
CA GLU A 19 6.23 -8.47 -6.29
C GLU A 19 4.94 -7.66 -6.16
N GLY A 20 5.03 -6.36 -5.89
CA GLY A 20 3.87 -5.51 -5.64
C GLY A 20 3.66 -5.25 -4.17
N VAL A 21 2.44 -5.43 -3.68
CA VAL A 21 2.10 -5.28 -2.25
C VAL A 21 2.07 -6.65 -1.60
N LEU A 22 2.72 -6.74 -0.43
CA LEU A 22 2.75 -7.97 0.37
C LEU A 22 2.22 -7.68 1.77
N ILE A 23 1.55 -8.65 2.34
CA ILE A 23 1.10 -8.60 3.74
C ILE A 23 1.90 -9.60 4.54
N TYR A 24 2.51 -9.14 5.62
CA TYR A 24 3.28 -9.98 6.53
C TYR A 24 2.68 -10.00 7.92
N SER A 25 2.92 -11.09 8.60
CA SER A 25 2.70 -11.21 10.05
C SER A 25 4.06 -11.40 10.70
N LEU A 26 4.35 -10.61 11.71
CA LEU A 26 5.60 -10.69 12.47
C LEU A 26 5.31 -11.06 13.91
N ASN A 27 5.99 -12.09 14.40
CA ASN A 27 6.02 -12.38 15.83
C ASN A 27 7.14 -11.54 16.44
N PRO A 28 6.83 -10.53 17.28
CA PRO A 28 7.85 -9.61 17.79
C PRO A 28 8.78 -10.26 18.83
N ARG A 29 8.40 -11.41 19.37
CA ARG A 29 9.23 -12.12 20.35
C ARG A 29 10.30 -12.96 19.67
N THR A 30 9.94 -13.69 18.62
CA THR A 30 10.86 -14.57 17.89
C THR A 30 11.46 -13.91 16.66
N LEU A 31 10.89 -12.77 16.22
CA LEU A 31 11.22 -12.08 14.99
C LEU A 31 10.94 -12.92 13.74
N HIS A 32 10.12 -13.95 13.86
CA HIS A 32 9.70 -14.75 12.72
C HIS A 32 8.64 -13.97 11.94
N ALA A 33 8.85 -13.81 10.65
CA ALA A 33 7.92 -13.14 9.75
C ALA A 33 7.39 -14.14 8.72
N GLU A 34 6.09 -14.05 8.44
CA GLU A 34 5.42 -14.93 7.48
C GLU A 34 4.63 -14.07 6.48
N CYS A 35 4.79 -14.36 5.19
CA CYS A 35 4.02 -13.69 4.16
C CYS A 35 2.63 -14.33 4.09
N LEU A 36 1.59 -13.53 4.36
CA LEU A 36 0.21 -13.99 4.35
C LEU A 36 -0.45 -13.83 3.00
N GLY A 37 -0.05 -12.82 2.23
CA GLY A 37 -0.65 -12.53 0.94
C GLY A 37 0.20 -11.59 0.12
N ARG A 38 -0.02 -11.61 -1.19
CA ARG A 38 0.66 -10.73 -2.13
C ARG A 38 -0.25 -10.42 -3.29
N LEU A 39 -0.13 -9.23 -3.85
CA LEU A 39 -0.88 -8.84 -5.02
C LEU A 39 0.00 -7.94 -5.88
N ARG A 40 0.16 -8.31 -7.16
CA ARG A 40 0.93 -7.50 -8.08
C ARG A 40 0.12 -6.29 -8.52
N VAL A 41 0.60 -5.12 -8.14
CA VAL A 41 0.18 -3.83 -8.67
C VAL A 41 1.44 -3.04 -9.01
N GLU A 42 1.34 -2.08 -9.92
CA GLU A 42 2.54 -1.38 -10.40
C GLU A 42 3.11 -0.42 -9.35
N ASN A 43 4.39 -0.56 -9.09
CA ASN A 43 5.24 0.38 -8.33
C ASN A 43 4.61 0.97 -7.07
N PRO A 44 4.11 0.13 -6.14
CA PRO A 44 3.52 0.62 -4.89
C PRO A 44 4.64 1.05 -3.93
N SER A 45 5.23 2.20 -4.18
CA SER A 45 6.42 2.65 -3.46
C SER A 45 6.12 3.25 -2.09
N PHE A 46 4.88 3.65 -1.82
CA PHE A 46 4.44 4.15 -0.53
C PHE A 46 3.00 3.74 -0.28
N LEU A 47 2.69 3.38 0.96
CA LEU A 47 1.39 2.85 1.34
C LEU A 47 0.85 3.57 2.57
N CYS A 48 -0.49 3.56 2.71
CA CYS A 48 -1.13 3.76 4.00
C CYS A 48 -2.24 2.74 4.18
N VAL A 49 -2.51 2.40 5.43
CA VAL A 49 -3.52 1.39 5.80
C VAL A 49 -4.65 2.09 6.50
N SER A 50 -5.89 1.69 6.22
CA SER A 50 -7.06 2.24 6.90
C SER A 50 -7.00 1.94 8.39
N PRO A 51 -7.64 2.77 9.25
CA PRO A 51 -7.65 2.52 10.68
C PRO A 51 -8.19 1.15 11.08
N SER A 52 -9.12 0.60 10.31
CA SER A 52 -9.67 -0.74 10.55
C SER A 52 -8.71 -1.86 10.13
N GLY A 53 -7.69 -1.55 9.32
CA GLY A 53 -6.79 -2.54 8.76
C GLY A 53 -7.32 -3.29 7.55
N GLY A 54 -8.54 -2.97 7.09
CA GLY A 54 -9.19 -3.68 5.99
C GLY A 54 -8.87 -3.15 4.60
N HIS A 55 -8.20 -2.02 4.50
CA HIS A 55 -7.88 -1.39 3.22
C HIS A 55 -6.45 -0.86 3.18
N VAL A 56 -5.79 -1.06 2.04
CA VAL A 56 -4.48 -0.51 1.75
C VAL A 56 -4.62 0.42 0.56
N TYR A 57 -4.05 1.60 0.67
CA TYR A 57 -3.94 2.56 -0.42
C TYR A 57 -2.48 2.73 -0.75
N ALA A 58 -2.12 2.43 -1.98
CA ALA A 58 -0.74 2.43 -2.44
C ALA A 58 -0.59 3.39 -3.61
N VAL A 59 0.44 4.23 -3.58
CA VAL A 59 0.76 5.02 -4.76
C VAL A 59 1.26 4.11 -5.87
N ASN A 60 1.03 4.49 -7.11
CA ASN A 60 1.66 3.90 -8.29
C ASN A 60 2.61 4.96 -8.84
N GLU A 61 3.88 4.80 -8.56
CA GLU A 61 4.91 5.75 -8.98
C GLU A 61 5.46 5.34 -10.36
N SER A 62 4.79 5.78 -11.41
CA SER A 62 5.05 5.35 -12.79
C SER A 62 5.05 6.50 -13.79
N GLY A 63 5.67 7.63 -13.43
CA GLY A 63 5.75 8.79 -14.31
C GLY A 63 4.37 9.36 -14.64
N GLU A 64 4.09 9.52 -15.94
CA GLU A 64 2.80 10.04 -16.39
C GLU A 64 1.66 9.03 -16.25
N GLN A 65 1.98 7.75 -16.03
CA GLN A 65 1.00 6.67 -15.82
C GLN A 65 0.75 6.40 -14.35
N SER A 66 0.98 7.39 -13.51
CA SER A 66 0.88 7.26 -12.07
C SER A 66 -0.57 7.26 -11.57
N GLY A 67 -0.76 6.81 -10.36
CA GLY A 67 -2.07 6.75 -9.74
C GLY A 67 -2.03 6.28 -8.30
N VAL A 68 -3.20 5.89 -7.81
CA VAL A 68 -3.37 5.30 -6.47
C VAL A 68 -4.16 4.01 -6.62
N HIS A 69 -3.62 2.95 -6.07
CA HIS A 69 -4.31 1.66 -5.97
C HIS A 69 -5.06 1.58 -4.66
N HIS A 70 -6.30 1.12 -4.71
CA HIS A 70 -7.08 0.76 -3.53
C HIS A 70 -7.19 -0.76 -3.47
N LEU A 71 -6.74 -1.34 -2.39
CA LEU A 71 -6.77 -2.78 -2.16
C LEU A 71 -7.55 -3.10 -0.90
N ALA A 72 -8.28 -4.20 -0.91
CA ALA A 72 -8.91 -4.73 0.30
C ALA A 72 -8.03 -5.84 0.88
N VAL A 73 -7.99 -5.92 2.20
CA VAL A 73 -7.25 -6.94 2.94
C VAL A 73 -8.25 -7.66 3.83
N ASP A 74 -8.35 -8.98 3.70
CA ASP A 74 -9.21 -9.75 4.59
C ASP A 74 -8.47 -10.11 5.89
N GLU A 75 -9.18 -10.75 6.81
CA GLU A 75 -8.62 -11.11 8.13
C GLU A 75 -7.47 -12.11 8.03
N ASN A 76 -7.34 -12.83 6.93
CA ASN A 76 -6.25 -13.78 6.70
C ASN A 76 -5.07 -13.16 5.98
N GLY A 77 -5.15 -11.88 5.63
CA GLY A 77 -4.10 -11.17 4.91
C GLY A 77 -4.17 -11.30 3.40
N ALA A 78 -5.24 -11.87 2.86
CA ALA A 78 -5.43 -11.95 1.41
C ALA A 78 -5.80 -10.59 0.85
N LEU A 79 -5.19 -10.24 -0.27
CA LEU A 79 -5.35 -8.94 -0.94
C LEU A 79 -6.24 -9.07 -2.17
N THR A 80 -7.10 -8.09 -2.37
CA THR A 80 -7.96 -7.97 -3.55
C THR A 80 -7.89 -6.55 -4.09
N ALA A 81 -7.66 -6.41 -5.40
CA ALA A 81 -7.68 -5.10 -6.04
C ALA A 81 -9.12 -4.60 -6.15
N CYS A 82 -9.36 -3.38 -5.68
CA CYS A 82 -10.67 -2.75 -5.74
C CYS A 82 -10.75 -1.72 -6.87
N GLN A 83 -9.77 -0.81 -6.92
CA GLN A 83 -9.82 0.33 -7.82
C GLN A 83 -8.44 0.92 -8.01
N THR A 84 -8.21 1.54 -9.16
CA THR A 84 -7.03 2.39 -9.40
C THR A 84 -7.52 3.71 -9.96
N VAL A 85 -7.03 4.81 -9.40
CA VAL A 85 -7.40 6.16 -9.79
C VAL A 85 -6.14 6.89 -10.26
N ALA A 86 -6.24 7.61 -11.37
CA ALA A 86 -5.10 8.37 -11.90
C ALA A 86 -4.75 9.53 -10.96
N SER A 87 -3.46 9.84 -10.87
CA SER A 87 -2.93 10.96 -10.09
C SER A 87 -2.03 11.83 -10.96
N GLY A 88 -1.45 12.87 -10.36
CA GLY A 88 -0.31 13.57 -10.95
C GLY A 88 0.91 12.66 -11.03
N ALA A 89 2.01 13.19 -11.59
CA ALA A 89 3.19 12.39 -11.88
C ALA A 89 4.00 12.07 -10.62
N ASP A 90 4.35 10.80 -10.51
CA ASP A 90 5.22 10.25 -9.48
C ASP A 90 4.79 10.57 -8.05
N PRO A 91 3.61 10.09 -7.62
CA PRO A 91 3.23 10.20 -6.22
C PRO A 91 4.23 9.40 -5.37
N CYS A 92 4.75 10.03 -4.33
CA CYS A 92 5.77 9.43 -3.47
C CYS A 92 5.37 9.36 -2.01
N HIS A 93 4.19 9.87 -1.66
CA HIS A 93 3.68 9.85 -0.29
C HIS A 93 2.17 9.90 -0.31
N ILE A 94 1.54 9.15 0.59
CA ILE A 94 0.09 9.13 0.77
C ILE A 94 -0.21 9.01 2.27
N LEU A 95 -1.20 9.77 2.73
CA LEU A 95 -1.61 9.70 4.13
C LEU A 95 -3.11 9.94 4.29
N TRP A 96 -3.66 9.48 5.40
CA TRP A 96 -5.04 9.74 5.80
C TRP A 96 -5.15 11.13 6.42
N LEU A 97 -6.03 11.97 5.87
CA LEU A 97 -6.42 13.23 6.52
C LEU A 97 -7.68 13.06 7.35
N SER A 98 -8.60 12.25 6.86
CA SER A 98 -9.87 11.97 7.54
C SER A 98 -10.37 10.62 7.03
N PRO A 99 -11.45 10.04 7.62
CA PRO A 99 -12.00 8.78 7.13
C PRO A 99 -12.41 8.77 5.65
N LEU A 100 -12.62 9.94 5.06
CA LEU A 100 -13.07 10.08 3.68
C LEU A 100 -12.04 10.73 2.76
N THR A 101 -10.86 11.09 3.27
CA THR A 101 -9.91 11.89 2.50
C THR A 101 -8.49 11.40 2.66
N LEU A 102 -7.85 11.12 1.53
CA LEU A 102 -6.42 10.84 1.44
C LEU A 102 -5.71 12.06 0.86
N CYS A 103 -4.46 12.25 1.23
CA CYS A 103 -3.62 13.30 0.66
C CYS A 103 -2.42 12.66 -0.01
N ILE A 104 -2.14 13.06 -1.25
CA ILE A 104 -1.07 12.51 -2.06
C ILE A 104 -0.12 13.63 -2.45
N SER A 105 1.19 13.38 -2.33
CA SER A 105 2.22 14.30 -2.83
C SER A 105 2.83 13.72 -4.09
N ASN A 106 2.79 14.48 -5.17
CA ASN A 106 3.32 14.10 -6.49
C ASN A 106 4.68 14.76 -6.70
N TYR A 107 5.75 13.96 -6.66
CA TYR A 107 7.12 14.47 -6.73
C TYR A 107 7.41 15.16 -8.06
N SER A 108 7.30 14.43 -9.17
CA SER A 108 7.60 14.99 -10.49
C SER A 108 6.54 16.00 -10.95
N GLY A 109 5.30 15.80 -10.54
CA GLY A 109 4.22 16.73 -10.86
C GLY A 109 4.28 18.02 -10.07
N GLY A 110 5.03 18.05 -8.94
CA GLY A 110 5.14 19.23 -8.09
C GLY A 110 3.81 19.68 -7.51
N SER A 111 2.92 18.73 -7.17
CA SER A 111 1.56 19.02 -6.75
C SER A 111 1.13 18.15 -5.58
N VAL A 112 0.02 18.54 -4.96
CA VAL A 112 -0.66 17.78 -3.91
C VAL A 112 -2.12 17.59 -4.35
N GLU A 113 -2.64 16.39 -4.11
CA GLU A 113 -4.02 16.05 -4.45
C GLU A 113 -4.73 15.50 -3.22
N LEU A 114 -6.04 15.75 -3.15
CA LEU A 114 -6.93 15.20 -2.14
C LEU A 114 -7.95 14.28 -2.77
#